data_5962910bbef29f55f13ad8b3cd383b5b
#
_entry.id   5962910bbef29f55f13ad8b3cd383b5b
#
_cell.length_a   1.000
_cell.length_b   1.000
_cell.length_c   1.000
_cell.angle_alpha   90.00
_cell.angle_beta   90.00
_cell.angle_gamma   90.00
#
_symmetry.space_group_name_H-M   'P 1'
#
loop_
_entity.id
_entity.type
_entity.pdbx_description
1 polymer ?
#
loop_
_entity_poly.entity_id
_entity_poly.type
_entity_poly.pdbx_seq_one_letter_code
_entity_poly.pdbx_strand_id
1 'polypeptide(L)'
;QQHIVPVSALAAAGDMARLGPALQEALNAGVTVNELKEVLTQLYAYAGFPRSLNALAELMKLVEQRRGQGIDDDEGRLPSRPIPTGDALLKAGTANQTRLVGAPVGGALFDFAPAVGTYLQTHLFGDIFERDNLDWKSRELATVAMLSTMAGAQAQLQSHMNMSCLLYTS
;
A
#
# COMPACT_ATOMS: atom_id res chain seq x y z
N GLN A 1 5.15 -8.67 -9.11
CA GLN A 1 4.25 -8.70 -7.94
C GLN A 1 4.82 -9.53 -6.76
N GLN A 2 5.43 -10.71 -6.99
CA GLN A 2 5.93 -11.56 -5.90
C GLN A 2 6.95 -10.85 -4.98
N HIS A 3 7.79 -9.98 -5.52
CA HIS A 3 8.83 -9.27 -4.77
C HIS A 3 8.31 -8.11 -3.91
N ILE A 4 7.06 -7.67 -4.11
CA ILE A 4 6.39 -6.69 -3.24
C ILE A 4 6.05 -7.31 -1.88
N VAL A 5 5.76 -8.61 -1.82
CA VAL A 5 5.35 -9.32 -0.59
C VAL A 5 6.40 -9.23 0.53
N PRO A 6 7.66 -9.67 0.33
CA PRO A 6 8.66 -9.58 1.39
C PRO A 6 8.96 -8.13 1.79
N VAL A 7 8.99 -7.18 0.84
CA VAL A 7 9.17 -5.77 1.14
C VAL A 7 8.07 -5.26 2.06
N SER A 8 6.80 -5.53 1.73
CA SER A 8 5.64 -5.10 2.52
C SER A 8 5.63 -5.69 3.92
N ALA A 9 5.89 -6.99 4.03
CA ALA A 9 5.90 -7.70 5.31
C ALA A 9 7.02 -7.20 6.23
N LEU A 10 8.24 -7.08 5.72
CA LEU A 10 9.41 -6.64 6.49
C LEU A 10 9.29 -5.17 6.90
N ALA A 11 8.81 -4.31 6.02
CA ALA A 11 8.56 -2.90 6.34
C ALA A 11 7.49 -2.77 7.43
N ALA A 12 6.39 -3.52 7.36
CA ALA A 12 5.34 -3.52 8.38
C ALA A 12 5.80 -4.12 9.71
N ALA A 13 6.66 -5.14 9.69
CA ALA A 13 7.30 -5.69 10.89
C ALA A 13 8.33 -4.72 11.50
N GLY A 14 8.84 -3.76 10.73
CA GLY A 14 9.95 -2.89 11.14
C GLY A 14 11.31 -3.59 11.12
N ASP A 15 11.44 -4.67 10.35
CA ASP A 15 12.68 -5.43 10.22
C ASP A 15 13.60 -4.81 9.17
N MET A 16 14.25 -3.73 9.56
CA MET A 16 15.12 -2.94 8.69
C MET A 16 16.35 -3.74 8.21
N ALA A 17 16.81 -4.71 9.00
CA ALA A 17 17.98 -5.52 8.65
C ALA A 17 17.71 -6.40 7.41
N ARG A 18 16.51 -6.96 7.29
CA ARG A 18 16.10 -7.77 6.15
C ARG A 18 15.44 -6.96 5.03
N LEU A 19 14.93 -5.76 5.34
CA LEU A 19 14.25 -4.92 4.35
C LEU A 19 15.19 -4.47 3.23
N GLY A 20 16.42 -4.03 3.55
CA GLY A 20 17.40 -3.61 2.54
C GLY A 20 17.66 -4.68 1.46
N PRO A 21 18.04 -5.92 1.83
CA PRO A 21 18.15 -7.03 0.89
C PRO A 21 16.88 -7.30 0.08
N ALA A 22 15.69 -7.25 0.69
CA ALA A 22 14.41 -7.48 -0.01
C ALA A 22 14.11 -6.37 -1.04
N LEU A 23 14.41 -5.11 -0.73
CA LEU A 23 14.31 -3.99 -1.68
C LEU A 23 15.29 -4.18 -2.86
N GLN A 24 16.51 -4.60 -2.58
CA GLN A 24 17.50 -4.88 -3.63
C GLN A 24 17.04 -6.00 -4.56
N GLU A 25 16.50 -7.09 -4.01
CA GLU A 25 15.93 -8.19 -4.82
C GLU A 25 14.74 -7.71 -5.65
N ALA A 26 13.86 -6.87 -5.09
CA ALA A 26 12.72 -6.33 -5.82
C ALA A 26 13.16 -5.49 -7.03
N LEU A 27 14.13 -4.58 -6.85
CA LEU A 27 14.69 -3.78 -7.93
C LEU A 27 15.38 -4.67 -8.99
N ASN A 28 16.17 -5.66 -8.57
CA ASN A 28 16.81 -6.61 -9.49
C ASN A 28 15.81 -7.45 -10.29
N ALA A 29 14.63 -7.69 -9.75
CA ALA A 29 13.53 -8.39 -10.41
C ALA A 29 12.66 -7.50 -11.30
N GLY A 30 13.00 -6.20 -11.43
CA GLY A 30 12.31 -5.23 -12.29
C GLY A 30 11.08 -4.58 -11.65
N VAL A 31 10.94 -4.65 -10.31
CA VAL A 31 9.98 -3.77 -9.62
C VAL A 31 10.53 -2.35 -9.68
N THR A 32 9.73 -1.41 -10.13
CA THR A 32 10.18 -0.04 -10.34
C THR A 32 10.30 0.75 -9.02
N VAL A 33 11.12 1.78 -9.02
CA VAL A 33 11.30 2.65 -7.84
C VAL A 33 9.96 3.26 -7.40
N ASN A 34 9.13 3.70 -8.36
CA ASN A 34 7.83 4.31 -8.03
C ASN A 34 6.81 3.30 -7.52
N GLU A 35 6.83 2.03 -7.96
CA GLU A 35 6.00 0.98 -7.36
C GLU A 35 6.39 0.72 -5.92
N LEU A 36 7.69 0.65 -5.60
CA LEU A 36 8.16 0.51 -4.22
C LEU A 36 7.79 1.73 -3.37
N LYS A 37 7.92 2.95 -3.90
CA LYS A 37 7.45 4.17 -3.21
C LYS A 37 5.95 4.10 -2.90
N GLU A 38 5.12 3.62 -3.84
CA GLU A 38 3.67 3.48 -3.61
C GLU A 38 3.36 2.46 -2.50
N VAL A 39 4.00 1.30 -2.52
CA VAL A 39 3.86 0.27 -1.47
C VAL A 39 4.23 0.83 -0.10
N LEU A 40 5.40 1.48 0.00
CA LEU A 40 5.90 2.01 1.26
C LEU A 40 5.14 3.27 1.72
N THR A 41 4.57 4.05 0.80
CA THR A 41 3.65 5.13 1.12
C THR A 41 2.35 4.57 1.68
N GLN A 42 1.73 3.58 1.03
CA GLN A 42 0.51 2.92 1.51
C GLN A 42 0.68 2.32 2.92
N LEU A 43 1.88 1.86 3.26
CA LEU A 43 2.22 1.25 4.54
C LEU A 43 1.80 2.10 5.74
N TYR A 44 1.89 3.43 5.67
CA TYR A 44 1.60 4.26 6.83
C TYR A 44 0.12 4.16 7.27
N ALA A 45 -0.79 3.88 6.35
CA ALA A 45 -2.22 3.71 6.67
C ALA A 45 -2.50 2.45 7.50
N TYR A 46 -1.57 1.50 7.53
CA TYR A 46 -1.66 0.24 8.29
C TYR A 46 -0.72 0.20 9.48
N ALA A 47 0.55 0.55 9.28
CA ALA A 47 1.61 0.40 10.29
C ALA A 47 2.12 1.74 10.87
N GLY A 48 1.52 2.86 10.47
CA GLY A 48 1.86 4.21 10.92
C GLY A 48 3.04 4.84 10.17
N PHE A 49 3.12 6.17 10.24
CA PHE A 49 4.16 6.96 9.60
C PHE A 49 5.60 6.54 9.96
N PRO A 50 5.94 6.20 11.24
CA PRO A 50 7.32 5.87 11.56
C PRO A 50 7.88 4.72 10.74
N ARG A 51 7.14 3.63 10.55
CA ARG A 51 7.58 2.49 9.75
C ARG A 51 7.66 2.81 8.27
N SER A 52 6.68 3.55 7.75
CA SER A 52 6.67 4.01 6.35
C SER A 52 7.87 4.91 6.05
N LEU A 53 8.11 5.92 6.90
CA LEU A 53 9.21 6.86 6.71
C LEU A 53 10.59 6.18 6.78
N ASN A 54 10.78 5.26 7.73
CA ASN A 54 12.03 4.49 7.84
C ASN A 54 12.25 3.61 6.60
N ALA A 55 11.22 2.93 6.12
CA ALA A 55 11.31 2.09 4.93
C ALA A 55 11.57 2.91 3.66
N LEU A 56 10.94 4.07 3.52
CA LEU A 56 11.21 5.00 2.40
C LEU A 56 12.64 5.55 2.45
N ALA A 57 13.16 5.85 3.64
CA ALA A 57 14.54 6.28 3.80
C ALA A 57 15.54 5.18 3.39
N GLU A 58 15.26 3.92 3.72
CA GLU A 58 16.09 2.78 3.30
C GLU A 58 16.05 2.58 1.77
N LEU A 59 14.87 2.70 1.16
CA LEU A 59 14.74 2.66 -0.31
C LEU A 59 15.54 3.79 -0.96
N MET A 60 15.42 5.02 -0.46
CA MET A 60 16.13 6.18 -0.97
C MET A 60 17.65 5.95 -0.94
N LYS A 61 18.18 5.53 0.21
CA LYS A 61 19.61 5.20 0.39
C LYS A 61 20.07 4.11 -0.57
N LEU A 62 19.28 3.05 -0.74
CA LEU A 62 19.62 1.96 -1.65
C LEU A 62 19.68 2.44 -3.11
N VAL A 63 18.69 3.21 -3.58
CA VAL A 63 18.66 3.76 -4.94
C VAL A 63 19.84 4.67 -5.18
N GLU A 64 20.20 5.54 -4.24
CA GLU A 64 21.38 6.40 -4.33
C GLU A 64 22.67 5.58 -4.41
N GLN A 65 22.82 4.55 -3.59
CA GLN A 65 23.97 3.65 -3.62
C GLN A 65 24.10 2.92 -4.96
N ARG A 66 23.01 2.38 -5.50
CA ARG A 66 22.97 1.68 -6.79
C ARG A 66 23.32 2.62 -7.93
N ARG A 67 22.79 3.84 -7.93
CA ARG A 67 23.15 4.88 -8.90
C ARG A 67 24.63 5.22 -8.84
N GLY A 68 25.23 5.32 -7.65
CA GLY A 68 26.66 5.52 -7.45
C GLY A 68 27.53 4.36 -7.98
N GLN A 69 26.97 3.16 -8.12
CA GLN A 69 27.59 1.98 -8.72
C GLN A 69 27.36 1.88 -10.24
N GLY A 70 26.67 2.85 -10.83
CA GLY A 70 26.35 2.86 -12.26
C GLY A 70 25.15 1.97 -12.63
N ILE A 71 24.32 1.56 -11.66
CA ILE A 71 23.09 0.83 -11.90
C ILE A 71 21.97 1.84 -12.11
N ASP A 72 21.28 1.73 -13.24
CA ASP A 72 20.13 2.56 -13.60
C ASP A 72 18.84 1.77 -13.37
N ASP A 73 18.20 1.99 -12.23
CA ASP A 73 16.93 1.35 -11.89
C ASP A 73 15.77 2.03 -12.63
N ASP A 74 14.83 1.25 -13.10
CA ASP A 74 13.62 1.79 -13.73
C ASP A 74 12.82 2.61 -12.71
N GLU A 75 12.66 3.92 -12.98
CA GLU A 75 11.86 4.80 -12.12
C GLU A 75 10.37 4.40 -12.09
N GLY A 76 9.85 3.86 -13.19
CA GLY A 76 8.44 3.50 -13.30
C GLY A 76 7.51 4.70 -13.47
N ARG A 77 6.21 4.43 -13.57
CA ARG A 77 5.19 5.46 -13.81
C ARG A 77 4.92 6.30 -12.56
N LEU A 78 4.61 7.57 -12.76
CA LEU A 78 3.93 8.42 -11.79
C LEU A 78 2.40 8.30 -11.95
N PRO A 79 1.60 8.72 -10.96
CA PRO A 79 0.15 8.82 -11.12
C PRO A 79 -0.20 9.65 -12.35
N SER A 80 -1.12 9.16 -13.19
CA SER A 80 -1.44 9.79 -14.48
C SER A 80 -2.52 10.87 -14.37
N ARG A 81 -3.24 10.94 -13.25
CA ARG A 81 -4.37 11.85 -13.04
C ARG A 81 -4.31 12.53 -11.68
N PRO A 82 -4.86 13.74 -11.55
CA PRO A 82 -4.97 14.41 -10.27
C PRO A 82 -5.95 13.65 -9.36
N ILE A 83 -5.66 13.64 -8.07
CA ILE A 83 -6.56 13.10 -7.05
C ILE A 83 -7.72 14.09 -6.85
N PRO A 84 -8.99 13.62 -6.80
CA PRO A 84 -10.12 14.47 -6.46
C PRO A 84 -9.96 15.11 -5.07
N THR A 85 -10.71 16.16 -4.79
CA THR A 85 -10.70 16.85 -3.49
C THR A 85 -12.12 17.04 -2.95
N GLY A 86 -12.26 17.28 -1.64
CA GLY A 86 -13.55 17.52 -0.99
C GLY A 86 -14.56 16.39 -1.17
N ASP A 87 -15.81 16.74 -1.48
CA ASP A 87 -16.90 15.76 -1.65
C ASP A 87 -16.65 14.76 -2.79
N ALA A 88 -15.93 15.21 -3.84
CA ALA A 88 -15.57 14.33 -4.94
C ALA A 88 -14.59 13.24 -4.51
N LEU A 89 -13.68 13.52 -3.59
CA LEU A 89 -12.76 12.54 -3.00
C LEU A 89 -13.52 11.52 -2.14
N LEU A 90 -14.43 11.99 -1.28
CA LEU A 90 -15.26 11.10 -0.46
C LEU A 90 -16.10 10.16 -1.35
N LYS A 91 -16.70 10.70 -2.42
CA LYS A 91 -17.47 9.89 -3.37
C LYS A 91 -16.60 8.86 -4.08
N ALA A 92 -15.42 9.24 -4.56
CA ALA A 92 -14.48 8.33 -5.23
C ALA A 92 -14.01 7.23 -4.27
N GLY A 93 -13.58 7.59 -3.07
CA GLY A 93 -13.11 6.62 -2.09
C GLY A 93 -14.20 5.67 -1.59
N THR A 94 -15.44 6.15 -1.40
CA THR A 94 -16.60 5.31 -1.08
C THR A 94 -16.87 4.30 -2.20
N ALA A 95 -16.80 4.74 -3.45
CA ALA A 95 -16.99 3.85 -4.61
C ALA A 95 -15.86 2.81 -4.71
N ASN A 96 -14.61 3.21 -4.48
CA ASN A 96 -13.45 2.31 -4.47
C ASN A 96 -13.57 1.26 -3.36
N GLN A 97 -13.91 1.68 -2.14
CA GLN A 97 -14.14 0.79 -1.01
C GLN A 97 -15.26 -0.23 -1.31
N THR A 98 -16.40 0.24 -1.80
CA THR A 98 -17.54 -0.62 -2.16
C THR A 98 -17.16 -1.63 -3.23
N ARG A 99 -16.44 -1.21 -4.26
CA ARG A 99 -15.96 -2.09 -5.33
C ARG A 99 -14.98 -3.14 -4.81
N LEU A 100 -14.06 -2.76 -3.93
CA LEU A 100 -13.04 -3.65 -3.38
C LEU A 100 -13.64 -4.70 -2.45
N VAL A 101 -14.58 -4.28 -1.59
CA VAL A 101 -15.26 -5.15 -0.61
C VAL A 101 -16.38 -5.98 -1.25
N GLY A 102 -16.93 -5.53 -2.38
CA GLY A 102 -18.08 -6.13 -3.05
C GLY A 102 -19.45 -5.67 -2.50
N ALA A 103 -19.47 -4.82 -1.46
CA ALA A 103 -20.67 -4.26 -0.86
C ALA A 103 -20.36 -2.93 -0.14
N PRO A 104 -21.38 -2.07 0.09
CA PRO A 104 -21.20 -0.88 0.93
C PRO A 104 -20.73 -1.25 2.34
N VAL A 105 -19.78 -0.49 2.87
CA VAL A 105 -19.20 -0.69 4.21
C VAL A 105 -19.86 0.27 5.19
N GLY A 106 -20.32 -0.27 6.32
CA GLY A 106 -20.99 0.46 7.41
C GLY A 106 -21.09 -0.42 8.64
N GLY A 107 -21.90 0.02 9.60
CA GLY A 107 -22.26 -0.74 10.81
C GLY A 107 -21.80 -0.07 12.10
N ALA A 108 -22.07 -0.73 13.21
CA ALA A 108 -21.98 -0.18 14.57
C ALA A 108 -20.63 0.48 14.92
N LEU A 109 -19.53 -0.03 14.39
CA LEU A 109 -18.21 0.58 14.61
C LEU A 109 -18.12 1.98 13.98
N PHE A 110 -18.59 2.13 12.75
CA PHE A 110 -18.56 3.40 12.04
C PHE A 110 -19.64 4.37 12.54
N ASP A 111 -20.75 3.85 13.10
CA ASP A 111 -21.75 4.67 13.79
C ASP A 111 -21.19 5.20 15.12
N PHE A 112 -20.39 4.40 15.82
CA PHE A 112 -19.73 4.78 17.06
C PHE A 112 -18.59 5.76 16.86
N ALA A 113 -17.80 5.59 15.79
CA ALA A 113 -16.63 6.41 15.46
C ALA A 113 -16.66 6.86 13.98
N PRO A 114 -17.57 7.78 13.60
CA PRO A 114 -17.81 8.11 12.18
C PRO A 114 -16.57 8.73 11.49
N ALA A 115 -15.71 9.44 12.24
CA ALA A 115 -14.51 10.01 11.68
C ALA A 115 -13.57 8.97 11.07
N VAL A 116 -13.45 7.78 11.67
CA VAL A 116 -12.59 6.72 11.12
C VAL A 116 -13.13 6.18 9.80
N GLY A 117 -14.46 6.09 9.66
CA GLY A 117 -15.11 5.73 8.40
C GLY A 117 -14.81 6.75 7.30
N THR A 118 -14.95 8.04 7.63
CA THR A 118 -14.62 9.13 6.71
C THR A 118 -13.13 9.08 6.29
N TYR A 119 -12.20 8.88 7.21
CA TYR A 119 -10.78 8.79 6.88
C TYR A 119 -10.43 7.57 6.04
N LEU A 120 -11.06 6.43 6.31
CA LEU A 120 -10.89 5.26 5.44
C LEU A 120 -11.35 5.57 4.01
N GLN A 121 -12.51 6.18 3.85
CA GLN A 121 -13.08 6.50 2.54
C GLN A 121 -12.29 7.59 1.82
N THR A 122 -12.02 8.73 2.47
CA THR A 122 -11.34 9.85 1.81
C THR A 122 -9.85 9.59 1.64
N HIS A 123 -9.20 9.01 2.64
CA HIS A 123 -7.75 8.94 2.66
C HIS A 123 -7.21 7.61 2.13
N LEU A 124 -7.61 6.47 2.70
CA LEU A 124 -7.11 5.18 2.20
C LEU A 124 -7.69 4.87 0.81
N PHE A 125 -9.01 4.81 0.69
CA PHE A 125 -9.66 4.44 -0.58
C PHE A 125 -9.79 5.59 -1.57
N GLY A 126 -9.64 6.86 -1.11
CA GLY A 126 -9.53 8.06 -1.91
C GLY A 126 -8.07 8.34 -2.28
N ASP A 127 -7.36 9.11 -1.47
CA ASP A 127 -6.00 9.62 -1.80
C ASP A 127 -5.04 8.52 -2.27
N ILE A 128 -5.04 7.34 -1.65
CA ILE A 128 -4.10 6.27 -1.96
C ILE A 128 -4.58 5.42 -3.13
N PHE A 129 -5.83 4.94 -3.11
CA PHE A 129 -6.35 4.04 -4.16
C PHE A 129 -6.66 4.74 -5.48
N GLU A 130 -6.83 6.08 -5.51
CA GLU A 130 -6.95 6.86 -6.75
C GLU A 130 -5.62 7.01 -7.49
N ARG A 131 -4.49 6.71 -6.86
CA ARG A 131 -3.16 6.72 -7.49
C ARG A 131 -3.00 5.47 -8.36
N ASP A 132 -3.08 5.65 -9.68
CA ASP A 132 -3.16 4.59 -10.70
C ASP A 132 -1.80 4.02 -11.15
N ASN A 133 -0.71 4.46 -10.54
CA ASN A 133 0.64 3.97 -10.84
C ASN A 133 1.01 2.65 -10.13
N LEU A 134 0.16 2.17 -9.21
CA LEU A 134 0.20 0.81 -8.68
C LEU A 134 -1.21 0.22 -8.79
N ASP A 135 -1.34 -0.95 -9.40
CA ASP A 135 -2.63 -1.60 -9.60
C ASP A 135 -3.22 -2.14 -8.27
N TRP A 136 -4.54 -2.29 -8.22
CA TRP A 136 -5.24 -2.71 -7.01
C TRP A 136 -4.86 -4.12 -6.52
N LYS A 137 -4.53 -5.04 -7.44
CA LYS A 137 -4.08 -6.39 -7.07
C LYS A 137 -2.74 -6.32 -6.32
N SER A 138 -1.82 -5.50 -6.80
CA SER A 138 -0.54 -5.25 -6.13
C SER A 138 -0.72 -4.53 -4.79
N ARG A 139 -1.65 -3.55 -4.70
CA ARG A 139 -1.98 -2.88 -3.43
C ARG A 139 -2.54 -3.85 -2.40
N GLU A 140 -3.48 -4.71 -2.78
CA GLU A 140 -4.06 -5.70 -1.86
C GLU A 140 -3.05 -6.77 -1.46
N LEU A 141 -2.21 -7.24 -2.38
CA LEU A 141 -1.14 -8.18 -2.06
C LEU A 141 -0.16 -7.58 -1.04
N ALA A 142 0.22 -6.32 -1.21
CA ALA A 142 1.02 -5.59 -0.24
C ALA A 142 0.32 -5.46 1.11
N THR A 143 -0.98 -5.13 1.13
CA THR A 143 -1.78 -5.00 2.36
C THR A 143 -1.87 -6.32 3.12
N VAL A 144 -2.17 -7.43 2.44
CA VAL A 144 -2.19 -8.76 3.06
C VAL A 144 -0.83 -9.10 3.67
N ALA A 145 0.26 -8.83 2.95
CA ALA A 145 1.61 -9.05 3.45
C ALA A 145 1.92 -8.19 4.70
N MET A 146 1.53 -6.91 4.71
CA MET A 146 1.68 -6.02 5.88
C MET A 146 0.92 -6.54 7.08
N LEU A 147 -0.38 -6.84 6.90
CA LEU A 147 -1.27 -7.28 7.98
C LEU A 147 -0.86 -8.64 8.56
N SER A 148 -0.26 -9.53 7.75
CA SER A 148 0.20 -10.84 8.20
C SER A 148 1.29 -10.78 9.28
N THR A 149 2.00 -9.66 9.38
CA THR A 149 3.07 -9.43 10.37
C THR A 149 2.62 -8.57 11.55
N MET A 150 1.37 -8.10 11.56
CA MET A 150 0.85 -7.18 12.56
C MET A 150 0.00 -7.92 13.60
N ALA A 151 0.51 -8.01 14.84
CA ALA A 151 -0.24 -8.58 15.94
C ALA A 151 -1.54 -7.78 16.19
N GLY A 152 -2.66 -8.50 16.40
CA GLY A 152 -3.96 -7.89 16.68
C GLY A 152 -4.76 -7.46 15.43
N ALA A 153 -4.24 -7.65 14.22
CA ALA A 153 -4.88 -7.26 12.96
C ALA A 153 -5.55 -8.42 12.21
N GLN A 154 -5.91 -9.51 12.89
CA GLN A 154 -6.44 -10.74 12.26
C GLN A 154 -7.74 -10.49 11.49
N ALA A 155 -8.66 -9.67 12.04
CA ALA A 155 -9.92 -9.35 11.38
C ALA A 155 -9.71 -8.57 10.07
N GLN A 156 -8.76 -7.62 10.07
CA GLN A 156 -8.39 -6.86 8.89
C GLN A 156 -7.67 -7.74 7.87
N LEU A 157 -6.76 -8.62 8.31
CA LEU A 157 -6.11 -9.61 7.44
C LEU A 157 -7.15 -10.48 6.73
N GLN A 158 -8.10 -11.06 7.45
CA GLN A 158 -9.16 -11.88 6.86
C GLN A 158 -9.99 -11.09 5.84
N SER A 159 -10.33 -9.84 6.15
CA SER A 159 -11.07 -8.96 5.25
C SER A 159 -10.32 -8.72 3.94
N HIS A 160 -9.02 -8.36 4.02
CA HIS A 160 -8.19 -8.09 2.85
C HIS A 160 -7.86 -9.36 2.05
N MET A 161 -7.75 -10.52 2.69
CA MET A 161 -7.66 -11.80 1.97
C MET A 161 -8.91 -12.06 1.11
N ASN A 162 -10.11 -11.79 1.64
CA ASN A 162 -11.36 -11.91 0.89
C ASN A 162 -11.42 -10.90 -0.28
N MET A 163 -11.00 -9.65 -0.07
CA MET A 163 -10.91 -8.64 -1.13
C MET A 163 -9.93 -9.07 -2.23
N SER A 164 -8.76 -9.61 -1.85
CA SER A 164 -7.79 -10.16 -2.80
C SER A 164 -8.40 -11.27 -3.63
N CYS A 165 -9.14 -12.22 -3.02
CA CYS A 165 -9.83 -13.28 -3.76
C CYS A 165 -10.80 -12.71 -4.79
N LEU A 166 -11.59 -11.70 -4.46
CA LEU A 166 -12.51 -11.04 -5.40
C LEU A 166 -11.75 -10.41 -6.59
N LEU A 167 -10.63 -9.74 -6.34
CA LEU A 167 -9.83 -9.12 -7.39
C LEU A 167 -9.15 -10.13 -8.34
N TYR A 168 -8.84 -11.34 -7.85
CA TYR A 168 -8.19 -12.37 -8.68
C TYR A 168 -9.18 -13.28 -9.40
N THR A 169 -10.46 -13.29 -9.00
CA THR A 169 -11.51 -14.14 -9.58
C THR A 169 -12.49 -13.37 -10.48
N SER A 170 -12.43 -12.04 -10.49
CA SER A 170 -13.17 -11.15 -11.39
C SER A 170 -12.28 -10.72 -12.56
#